data_84323653fc5989c4090fc2725b375b09
#
_entry.id   84323653fc5989c4090fc2725b375b09
#
_cell.length_a   1.000
_cell.length_b   1.000
_cell.length_c   1.000
_cell.angle_alpha   90.00
_cell.angle_beta   90.00
_cell.angle_gamma   90.00
#
_symmetry.space_group_name_H-M   'P 1'
#
loop_
_entity.id
_entity.type
_entity.pdbx_description
1 polymer ?
#
loop_
_entity_poly.entity_id
_entity_poly.type
_entity_poly.pdbx_seq_one_letter_code
_entity_poly.pdbx_strand_id
1 'polypeptide(L)'
;MALRAFADGTIFGEVWGESPPDILALHGWGRRGADFSAVLEGFNAIAPDLPGFGASPAPPTPMGAEGYAEMITPLLREFDRPPLVLGHSFGGRVGLCLAADSPADVAGLVLTGVPLIRLHPVARPGPGYRAIRFLNRIGIVSDQRMEAERKSRGSADYRAVSGVMRDILVTVVNESYEDQLARVKTPISLVWGGDDAEVPVAVARAAVEILEDHGGEAKLIVVDGAGHHTPRDAVSELRKVIGEAVSR
;
A
#
# COMPACT_ATOMS: atom_id res chain seq x y z
N MET A 1 22.41 -4.03 4.64
CA MET A 1 21.43 -3.41 3.72
C MET A 1 22.15 -3.09 2.42
N ALA A 2 21.66 -3.60 1.29
CA ALA A 2 22.24 -3.38 -0.04
C ALA A 2 21.12 -3.21 -1.06
N LEU A 3 21.26 -2.24 -1.97
CA LEU A 3 20.33 -2.09 -3.09
C LEU A 3 20.58 -3.20 -4.11
N ARG A 4 19.52 -3.90 -4.51
CA ARG A 4 19.56 -5.00 -5.47
C ARG A 4 18.50 -4.80 -6.56
N ALA A 5 18.76 -5.31 -7.75
CA ALA A 5 17.80 -5.40 -8.84
C ALA A 5 17.09 -6.74 -8.80
N PHE A 6 15.78 -6.73 -9.04
CA PHE A 6 14.87 -7.87 -9.09
C PHE A 6 14.08 -7.86 -10.39
N ALA A 7 13.32 -8.94 -10.65
CA ALA A 7 12.40 -9.04 -11.77
C ALA A 7 13.06 -8.61 -13.10
N ASP A 8 14.19 -9.22 -13.42
CA ASP A 8 15.01 -8.93 -14.63
C ASP A 8 15.45 -7.46 -14.74
N GLY A 9 15.70 -6.81 -13.59
CA GLY A 9 16.18 -5.43 -13.53
C GLY A 9 15.08 -4.36 -13.63
N THR A 10 13.81 -4.74 -13.52
CA THR A 10 12.67 -3.82 -13.60
C THR A 10 12.24 -3.26 -12.24
N ILE A 11 12.61 -3.92 -11.15
CA ILE A 11 12.33 -3.51 -9.77
C ILE A 11 13.64 -3.45 -9.00
N PHE A 12 13.83 -2.39 -8.23
CA PHE A 12 14.96 -2.21 -7.35
C PHE A 12 14.48 -2.19 -5.90
N GLY A 13 15.32 -2.58 -4.97
CA GLY A 13 14.95 -2.59 -3.56
C GLY A 13 16.08 -2.97 -2.66
N GLU A 14 15.81 -2.94 -1.38
CA GLU A 14 16.79 -3.24 -0.36
C GLU A 14 16.63 -4.66 0.18
N VAL A 15 17.75 -5.25 0.59
CA VAL A 15 17.83 -6.59 1.18
C VAL A 15 18.41 -6.48 2.58
N TRP A 16 17.79 -7.17 3.53
CA TRP A 16 18.24 -7.32 4.92
C TRP A 16 18.49 -8.78 5.26
N GLY A 17 19.46 -9.00 6.14
CA GLY A 17 19.78 -10.32 6.64
C GLY A 17 20.43 -11.21 5.60
N GLU A 18 20.16 -12.50 5.72
CA GLU A 18 20.71 -13.55 4.86
C GLU A 18 19.64 -14.04 3.86
N SER A 19 20.08 -14.75 2.83
CA SER A 19 19.22 -15.42 1.86
C SER A 19 19.01 -16.87 2.29
N PRO A 20 17.80 -17.46 2.11
CA PRO A 20 16.62 -16.87 1.51
C PRO A 20 15.88 -15.89 2.44
N PRO A 21 15.19 -14.90 1.90
CA PRO A 21 14.37 -13.99 2.68
C PRO A 21 13.08 -14.67 3.16
N ASP A 22 12.49 -14.11 4.24
CA ASP A 22 11.23 -14.58 4.82
C ASP A 22 10.12 -13.53 4.69
N ILE A 23 10.50 -12.26 4.44
CA ILE A 23 9.59 -11.10 4.48
C ILE A 23 9.69 -10.32 3.18
N LEU A 24 8.52 -9.98 2.60
CA LEU A 24 8.36 -9.00 1.54
C LEU A 24 7.72 -7.74 2.13
N ALA A 25 8.43 -6.61 2.17
CA ALA A 25 7.93 -5.37 2.75
C ALA A 25 7.60 -4.33 1.68
N LEU A 26 6.34 -3.86 1.65
CA LEU A 26 5.77 -2.98 0.63
C LEU A 26 5.43 -1.61 1.22
N HIS A 27 6.12 -0.57 0.76
CA HIS A 27 6.04 0.78 1.31
C HIS A 27 4.80 1.57 0.86
N GLY A 28 4.48 2.67 1.58
CA GLY A 28 3.40 3.58 1.25
C GLY A 28 3.69 4.49 0.04
N TRP A 29 2.68 5.22 -0.41
CA TRP A 29 2.80 6.19 -1.49
C TRP A 29 3.90 7.22 -1.21
N GLY A 30 4.71 7.56 -2.22
CA GLY A 30 5.80 8.54 -2.09
C GLY A 30 6.96 8.10 -1.20
N ARG A 31 6.99 6.82 -0.78
CA ARG A 31 7.99 6.24 0.11
C ARG A 31 8.94 5.33 -0.66
N ARG A 32 9.78 4.57 0.07
CA ARG A 32 10.73 3.59 -0.48
C ARG A 32 10.94 2.42 0.47
N GLY A 33 11.53 1.33 -0.02
CA GLY A 33 11.82 0.14 0.76
C GLY A 33 12.67 0.42 2.01
N ALA A 34 13.64 1.34 1.91
CA ALA A 34 14.51 1.76 3.03
C ALA A 34 13.76 2.30 4.26
N ASP A 35 12.51 2.73 4.12
CA ASP A 35 11.72 3.26 5.25
C ASP A 35 11.39 2.19 6.30
N PHE A 36 11.55 0.91 5.95
CA PHE A 36 11.40 -0.21 6.88
C PHE A 36 12.68 -0.57 7.64
N SER A 37 13.78 0.18 7.48
CA SER A 37 15.09 -0.18 8.04
C SER A 37 15.05 -0.54 9.53
N ALA A 38 14.38 0.27 10.37
CA ALA A 38 14.27 0.01 11.80
C ALA A 38 13.40 -1.23 12.12
N VAL A 39 12.39 -1.49 11.30
CA VAL A 39 11.48 -2.64 11.48
C VAL A 39 12.16 -3.94 11.06
N LEU A 40 12.91 -3.92 9.96
CA LEU A 40 13.50 -5.10 9.33
C LEU A 40 14.91 -5.46 9.86
N GLU A 41 15.48 -4.64 10.73
CA GLU A 41 16.80 -4.95 11.34
C GLU A 41 16.78 -6.33 12.01
N GLY A 42 17.70 -7.23 11.59
CA GLY A 42 17.81 -8.59 12.11
C GLY A 42 16.80 -9.61 11.56
N PHE A 43 15.97 -9.23 10.60
CA PHE A 43 15.15 -10.14 9.80
C PHE A 43 15.76 -10.37 8.41
N ASN A 44 15.42 -11.50 7.79
CA ASN A 44 15.74 -11.77 6.39
C ASN A 44 14.60 -11.24 5.53
N ALA A 45 14.82 -10.16 4.78
CA ALA A 45 13.75 -9.45 4.11
C ALA A 45 14.17 -8.83 2.78
N ILE A 46 13.19 -8.68 1.90
CA ILE A 46 13.26 -7.84 0.70
C ILE A 46 12.24 -6.70 0.87
N ALA A 47 12.67 -5.47 0.64
CA ALA A 47 11.78 -4.33 0.53
C ALA A 47 12.03 -3.60 -0.79
N PRO A 48 11.22 -3.90 -1.82
CA PRO A 48 11.32 -3.23 -3.11
C PRO A 48 10.89 -1.76 -2.99
N ASP A 49 11.50 -0.91 -3.78
CA ASP A 49 10.89 0.33 -4.21
C ASP A 49 9.79 -0.05 -5.20
N LEU A 50 8.54 0.21 -4.87
CA LEU A 50 7.42 -0.09 -5.76
C LEU A 50 7.55 0.68 -7.08
N PRO A 51 7.06 0.16 -8.22
CA PRO A 51 7.17 0.82 -9.51
C PRO A 51 6.73 2.29 -9.49
N GLY A 52 7.63 3.17 -9.97
CA GLY A 52 7.44 4.63 -9.94
C GLY A 52 7.95 5.33 -8.68
N PHE A 53 8.55 4.58 -7.74
CA PHE A 53 9.14 5.13 -6.52
C PHE A 53 10.61 4.73 -6.39
N GLY A 54 11.36 5.52 -5.62
CA GLY A 54 12.78 5.26 -5.34
C GLY A 54 13.60 5.02 -6.60
N ALA A 55 14.21 3.85 -6.72
CA ALA A 55 15.03 3.47 -7.87
C ALA A 55 14.24 2.70 -8.96
N SER A 56 13.00 2.29 -8.68
CA SER A 56 12.19 1.54 -9.65
C SER A 56 11.51 2.46 -10.66
N PRO A 57 11.59 2.16 -11.98
CA PRO A 57 10.94 2.96 -13.01
C PRO A 57 9.42 2.97 -12.87
N ALA A 58 8.79 4.03 -13.35
CA ALA A 58 7.34 4.15 -13.35
C ALA A 58 6.68 3.11 -14.27
N PRO A 59 5.47 2.62 -13.93
CA PRO A 59 4.70 1.78 -14.83
C PRO A 59 4.44 2.47 -16.17
N PRO A 60 4.35 1.72 -17.28
CA PRO A 60 4.11 2.30 -18.60
C PRO A 60 2.69 2.87 -18.77
N THR A 61 1.74 2.35 -18.02
CA THR A 61 0.31 2.72 -18.07
C THR A 61 -0.26 2.89 -16.68
N PRO A 62 -1.31 3.71 -16.51
CA PRO A 62 -2.02 3.81 -15.23
C PRO A 62 -2.63 2.47 -14.83
N MET A 63 -2.53 2.14 -13.53
CA MET A 63 -3.10 0.92 -12.96
C MET A 63 -3.49 1.14 -11.50
N GLY A 64 -4.26 0.22 -10.95
CA GLY A 64 -4.61 0.17 -9.53
C GLY A 64 -3.68 -0.73 -8.72
N ALA A 65 -4.05 -1.02 -7.47
CA ALA A 65 -3.26 -1.88 -6.60
C ALA A 65 -3.15 -3.32 -7.11
N GLU A 66 -4.16 -3.85 -7.80
CA GLU A 66 -4.09 -5.17 -8.44
C GLU A 66 -2.99 -5.21 -9.52
N GLY A 67 -2.90 -4.20 -10.39
CA GLY A 67 -1.83 -4.12 -11.38
C GLY A 67 -0.44 -4.01 -10.76
N TYR A 68 -0.32 -3.33 -9.60
CA TYR A 68 0.93 -3.35 -8.84
C TYR A 68 1.24 -4.73 -8.25
N ALA A 69 0.24 -5.46 -7.75
CA ALA A 69 0.40 -6.82 -7.27
C ALA A 69 0.92 -7.74 -8.40
N GLU A 70 0.36 -7.64 -9.60
CA GLU A 70 0.86 -8.36 -10.78
C GLU A 70 2.33 -8.01 -11.10
N MET A 71 2.70 -6.72 -11.05
CA MET A 71 4.07 -6.28 -11.31
C MET A 71 5.09 -6.80 -10.30
N ILE A 72 4.70 -6.95 -9.02
CA ILE A 72 5.60 -7.45 -7.98
C ILE A 72 5.58 -8.98 -7.82
N THR A 73 4.61 -9.68 -8.40
CA THR A 73 4.52 -11.15 -8.34
C THR A 73 5.85 -11.86 -8.71
N PRO A 74 6.65 -11.41 -9.70
CA PRO A 74 7.94 -12.02 -9.99
C PRO A 74 8.93 -12.04 -8.80
N LEU A 75 8.79 -11.14 -7.82
CA LEU A 75 9.61 -11.11 -6.62
C LEU A 75 9.41 -12.35 -5.73
N LEU A 76 8.26 -13.03 -5.83
CA LEU A 76 8.00 -14.24 -5.05
C LEU A 76 8.98 -15.38 -5.38
N ARG A 77 9.66 -15.33 -6.53
CA ARG A 77 10.72 -16.28 -6.91
C ARG A 77 12.01 -16.13 -6.07
N GLU A 78 12.16 -15.03 -5.35
CA GLU A 78 13.30 -14.79 -4.47
C GLU A 78 13.15 -15.53 -3.12
N PHE A 79 11.99 -16.15 -2.86
CA PHE A 79 11.66 -16.82 -1.61
C PHE A 79 11.59 -18.33 -1.83
N ASP A 80 12.20 -19.12 -0.93
CA ASP A 80 12.12 -20.58 -0.95
C ASP A 80 10.77 -21.11 -0.46
N ARG A 81 10.02 -20.28 0.28
CA ARG A 81 8.68 -20.55 0.80
C ARG A 81 7.83 -19.29 0.71
N PRO A 82 6.49 -19.39 0.74
CA PRO A 82 5.63 -18.20 0.74
C PRO A 82 6.05 -17.19 1.81
N PRO A 83 6.31 -15.91 1.45
CA PRO A 83 6.75 -14.91 2.41
C PRO A 83 5.62 -14.40 3.30
N LEU A 84 6.00 -13.85 4.47
CA LEU A 84 5.19 -12.88 5.18
C LEU A 84 5.22 -11.55 4.41
N VAL A 85 4.07 -11.00 4.05
CA VAL A 85 3.98 -9.68 3.41
C VAL A 85 3.68 -8.61 4.45
N LEU A 86 4.62 -7.68 4.64
CA LEU A 86 4.44 -6.46 5.44
C LEU A 86 4.03 -5.32 4.52
N GLY A 87 2.85 -4.75 4.70
CA GLY A 87 2.35 -3.66 3.86
C GLY A 87 1.97 -2.40 4.63
N HIS A 88 2.52 -1.26 4.24
CA HIS A 88 2.15 0.04 4.79
C HIS A 88 1.36 0.85 3.76
N SER A 89 0.19 1.37 4.16
CA SER A 89 -0.63 2.29 3.36
C SER A 89 -0.85 1.76 1.92
N PHE A 90 -0.32 2.40 0.87
CA PHE A 90 -0.43 1.91 -0.51
C PHE A 90 0.14 0.50 -0.69
N GLY A 91 1.32 0.21 -0.14
CA GLY A 91 1.91 -1.13 -0.20
C GLY A 91 1.06 -2.21 0.48
N GLY A 92 0.27 -1.83 1.49
CA GLY A 92 -0.67 -2.74 2.11
C GLY A 92 -1.86 -3.10 1.20
N ARG A 93 -2.33 -2.17 0.35
CA ARG A 93 -3.33 -2.46 -0.69
C ARG A 93 -2.79 -3.47 -1.70
N VAL A 94 -1.55 -3.24 -2.15
CA VAL A 94 -0.85 -4.14 -3.08
C VAL A 94 -0.68 -5.53 -2.46
N GLY A 95 -0.24 -5.62 -1.20
CA GLY A 95 -0.08 -6.89 -0.48
C GLY A 95 -1.40 -7.63 -0.29
N LEU A 96 -2.50 -6.92 -0.01
CA LEU A 96 -3.83 -7.54 0.09
C LEU A 96 -4.29 -8.10 -1.25
N CYS A 97 -4.12 -7.36 -2.36
CA CYS A 97 -4.44 -7.86 -3.70
C CYS A 97 -3.61 -9.11 -4.03
N LEU A 98 -2.29 -9.07 -3.78
CA LEU A 98 -1.41 -10.21 -3.99
C LEU A 98 -1.89 -11.46 -3.25
N ALA A 99 -2.23 -11.34 -1.95
CA ALA A 99 -2.70 -12.47 -1.14
C ALA A 99 -4.10 -12.95 -1.52
N ALA A 100 -4.98 -12.05 -1.98
CA ALA A 100 -6.32 -12.42 -2.43
C ALA A 100 -6.31 -13.19 -3.76
N ASP A 101 -5.36 -12.86 -4.65
CA ASP A 101 -5.25 -13.46 -5.98
C ASP A 101 -4.33 -14.69 -6.00
N SER A 102 -3.35 -14.75 -5.08
CA SER A 102 -2.39 -15.86 -4.97
C SER A 102 -2.23 -16.32 -3.51
N PRO A 103 -3.28 -16.86 -2.89
CA PRO A 103 -3.29 -17.18 -1.46
C PRO A 103 -2.27 -18.27 -1.08
N ALA A 104 -1.86 -19.13 -2.01
CA ALA A 104 -0.84 -20.16 -1.78
C ALA A 104 0.59 -19.59 -1.75
N ASP A 105 0.79 -18.39 -2.28
CA ASP A 105 2.10 -17.77 -2.44
C ASP A 105 2.41 -16.72 -1.35
N VAL A 106 1.51 -16.55 -0.36
CA VAL A 106 1.66 -15.61 0.77
C VAL A 106 1.32 -16.32 2.08
N ALA A 107 2.28 -16.43 3.00
CA ALA A 107 2.11 -17.13 4.27
C ALA A 107 1.28 -16.34 5.28
N GLY A 108 1.34 -15.01 5.24
CA GLY A 108 0.63 -14.12 6.15
C GLY A 108 0.73 -12.66 5.70
N LEU A 109 -0.18 -11.82 6.21
CA LEU A 109 -0.16 -10.38 6.00
C LEU A 109 0.02 -9.65 7.34
N VAL A 110 0.92 -8.66 7.36
CA VAL A 110 0.98 -7.63 8.40
C VAL A 110 0.70 -6.29 7.72
N LEU A 111 -0.47 -5.72 7.99
CA LEU A 111 -0.93 -4.50 7.34
C LEU A 111 -1.01 -3.34 8.33
N THR A 112 -0.59 -2.15 7.92
CA THR A 112 -0.58 -0.97 8.77
C THR A 112 -0.94 0.30 8.01
N GLY A 113 -1.86 1.11 8.55
CA GLY A 113 -2.31 2.37 7.95
C GLY A 113 -2.92 2.21 6.54
N VAL A 114 -3.54 1.08 6.23
CA VAL A 114 -4.03 0.75 4.88
C VAL A 114 -5.46 1.25 4.69
N PRO A 115 -5.74 2.11 3.69
CA PRO A 115 -7.11 2.52 3.38
C PRO A 115 -7.86 1.38 2.66
N LEU A 116 -8.31 0.38 3.45
CA LEU A 116 -8.94 -0.85 2.98
C LEU A 116 -10.38 -0.65 2.54
N ILE A 117 -11.09 0.21 3.26
CA ILE A 117 -12.53 0.43 3.09
C ILE A 117 -12.80 1.92 3.09
N ARG A 118 -13.81 2.32 2.37
CA ARG A 118 -14.28 3.69 2.38
C ARG A 118 -15.44 3.85 3.33
N LEU A 119 -15.20 4.42 4.51
CA LEU A 119 -16.23 4.64 5.53
C LEU A 119 -17.28 5.69 5.12
N HIS A 120 -16.94 6.61 4.22
CA HIS A 120 -17.85 7.66 3.78
C HIS A 120 -17.89 7.76 2.25
N PRO A 121 -19.05 8.07 1.66
CA PRO A 121 -19.15 8.30 0.23
C PRO A 121 -18.22 9.44 -0.21
N VAL A 122 -17.65 9.32 -1.41
CA VAL A 122 -16.84 10.40 -2.00
C VAL A 122 -17.70 11.67 -2.11
N ALA A 123 -17.23 12.75 -1.52
CA ALA A 123 -17.88 14.04 -1.66
C ALA A 123 -18.00 14.43 -3.15
N ARG A 124 -19.22 14.73 -3.59
CA ARG A 124 -19.44 15.18 -4.96
C ARG A 124 -18.71 16.51 -5.19
N PRO A 125 -18.01 16.66 -6.31
CA PRO A 125 -17.36 17.92 -6.64
C PRO A 125 -18.36 19.07 -6.58
N GLY A 126 -17.97 20.18 -5.94
CA GLY A 126 -18.80 21.37 -5.81
C GLY A 126 -19.23 21.93 -7.18
N PRO A 127 -20.33 22.70 -7.22
CA PRO A 127 -20.90 23.21 -8.48
C PRO A 127 -19.91 24.04 -9.29
N GLY A 128 -19.06 24.84 -8.66
CA GLY A 128 -18.03 25.63 -9.34
C GLY A 128 -17.00 24.76 -10.08
N TYR A 129 -16.51 23.69 -9.45
CA TYR A 129 -15.59 22.78 -10.13
C TYR A 129 -16.26 22.03 -11.29
N ARG A 130 -17.52 21.63 -11.12
CA ARG A 130 -18.30 20.99 -12.20
C ARG A 130 -18.47 21.92 -13.39
N ALA A 131 -18.73 23.20 -13.15
CA ALA A 131 -18.84 24.19 -14.19
C ALA A 131 -17.51 24.40 -14.94
N ILE A 132 -16.40 24.57 -14.23
CA ILE A 132 -15.06 24.71 -14.83
C ILE A 132 -14.72 23.45 -15.66
N ARG A 133 -15.00 22.25 -15.15
CA ARG A 133 -14.77 20.99 -15.87
C ARG A 133 -15.62 20.88 -17.13
N PHE A 134 -16.88 21.33 -17.08
CA PHE A 134 -17.74 21.37 -18.25
C PHE A 134 -17.21 22.38 -19.30
N LEU A 135 -16.85 23.58 -18.87
CA LEU A 135 -16.28 24.61 -19.75
C LEU A 135 -14.94 24.17 -20.38
N ASN A 136 -14.12 23.43 -19.66
CA ASN A 136 -12.90 22.83 -20.20
C ASN A 136 -13.26 21.79 -21.29
N ARG A 137 -14.25 20.92 -21.01
CA ARG A 137 -14.65 19.85 -21.95
C ARG A 137 -15.15 20.42 -23.29
N ILE A 138 -15.77 21.61 -23.28
CA ILE A 138 -16.25 22.31 -24.51
C ILE A 138 -15.22 23.31 -25.04
N GLY A 139 -13.98 23.32 -24.54
CA GLY A 139 -12.89 24.14 -25.07
C GLY A 139 -12.88 25.61 -24.65
N ILE A 140 -13.80 26.07 -23.77
CA ILE A 140 -13.86 27.46 -23.28
C ILE A 140 -12.79 27.73 -22.22
N VAL A 141 -12.49 26.74 -21.36
CA VAL A 141 -11.43 26.81 -20.34
C VAL A 141 -10.25 25.99 -20.82
N SER A 142 -9.06 26.58 -20.83
CA SER A 142 -7.84 25.87 -21.23
C SER A 142 -7.48 24.73 -20.26
N ASP A 143 -6.77 23.71 -20.77
CA ASP A 143 -6.25 22.60 -19.95
C ASP A 143 -5.31 23.09 -18.85
N GLN A 144 -4.53 24.14 -19.13
CA GLN A 144 -3.65 24.79 -18.15
C GLN A 144 -4.44 25.32 -16.94
N ARG A 145 -5.58 25.99 -17.18
CA ARG A 145 -6.45 26.51 -16.12
C ARG A 145 -7.16 25.39 -15.37
N MET A 146 -7.62 24.37 -16.09
CA MET A 146 -8.20 23.17 -15.47
C MET A 146 -7.19 22.45 -14.59
N GLU A 147 -5.95 22.33 -15.02
CA GLU A 147 -4.87 21.74 -14.25
C GLU A 147 -4.51 22.56 -13.01
N ALA A 148 -4.47 23.90 -13.11
CA ALA A 148 -4.29 24.78 -11.96
C ALA A 148 -5.40 24.59 -10.91
N GLU A 149 -6.65 24.46 -11.36
CA GLU A 149 -7.80 24.19 -10.50
C GLU A 149 -7.73 22.81 -9.82
N ARG A 150 -7.29 21.79 -10.54
CA ARG A 150 -7.05 20.46 -9.97
C ARG A 150 -5.95 20.50 -8.91
N LYS A 151 -4.84 21.16 -9.20
CA LYS A 151 -3.71 21.32 -8.26
C LYS A 151 -4.09 22.09 -7.00
N SER A 152 -4.91 23.15 -7.13
CA SER A 152 -5.35 23.95 -5.98
C SER A 152 -6.20 23.16 -4.99
N ARG A 153 -6.92 22.15 -5.46
CA ARG A 153 -7.80 21.28 -4.65
C ARG A 153 -7.16 19.96 -4.28
N GLY A 154 -6.07 19.57 -4.96
CA GLY A 154 -5.39 18.30 -4.77
C GLY A 154 -4.61 18.23 -3.45
N SER A 155 -4.42 17.01 -2.93
CA SER A 155 -3.53 16.71 -1.81
C SER A 155 -2.08 17.09 -2.12
N ALA A 156 -1.21 17.05 -1.11
CA ALA A 156 0.22 17.22 -1.30
C ALA A 156 0.76 16.19 -2.32
N ASP A 157 0.35 14.94 -2.18
CA ASP A 157 0.75 13.85 -3.08
C ASP A 157 0.32 14.10 -4.52
N TYR A 158 -0.93 14.57 -4.73
CA TYR A 158 -1.41 14.92 -6.06
C TYR A 158 -0.58 16.03 -6.72
N ARG A 159 -0.13 17.01 -5.93
CA ARG A 159 0.74 18.10 -6.44
C ARG A 159 2.17 17.66 -6.71
N ALA A 160 2.66 16.67 -5.96
CA ALA A 160 4.04 16.17 -6.07
C ALA A 160 4.27 15.30 -7.31
N VAL A 161 3.22 14.69 -7.88
CA VAL A 161 3.34 13.76 -9.01
C VAL A 161 2.76 14.33 -10.31
N SER A 162 3.20 13.77 -11.45
CA SER A 162 2.74 14.13 -12.79
C SER A 162 2.68 12.89 -13.69
N GLY A 163 2.09 13.03 -14.89
CA GLY A 163 2.02 11.95 -15.88
C GLY A 163 1.34 10.70 -15.29
N VAL A 164 1.84 9.53 -15.68
CA VAL A 164 1.29 8.23 -15.29
C VAL A 164 1.13 8.06 -13.78
N MET A 165 2.08 8.56 -12.97
CA MET A 165 2.00 8.46 -11.51
C MET A 165 0.83 9.24 -10.91
N ARG A 166 0.44 10.35 -11.52
CA ARG A 166 -0.76 11.09 -11.11
C ARG A 166 -2.04 10.33 -11.43
N ASP A 167 -2.10 9.72 -12.61
CA ASP A 167 -3.26 8.93 -13.01
C ASP A 167 -3.40 7.68 -12.13
N ILE A 168 -2.29 7.04 -11.76
CA ILE A 168 -2.24 5.95 -10.77
C ILE A 168 -2.76 6.44 -9.41
N LEU A 169 -2.27 7.59 -8.90
CA LEU A 169 -2.75 8.14 -7.63
C LEU A 169 -4.27 8.35 -7.64
N VAL A 170 -4.79 8.94 -8.73
CA VAL A 170 -6.24 9.15 -8.87
C VAL A 170 -7.00 7.83 -8.89
N THR A 171 -6.46 6.79 -9.52
CA THR A 171 -7.04 5.44 -9.52
C THR A 171 -7.06 4.87 -8.10
N VAL A 172 -5.91 4.76 -7.45
CA VAL A 172 -5.79 4.07 -6.15
C VAL A 172 -6.53 4.77 -5.01
N VAL A 173 -6.65 6.11 -5.02
CA VAL A 173 -7.46 6.81 -4.00
C VAL A 173 -8.98 6.61 -4.19
N ASN A 174 -9.41 6.10 -5.34
CA ASN A 174 -10.79 5.78 -5.64
C ASN A 174 -11.12 4.29 -5.52
N GLU A 175 -10.14 3.44 -5.24
CA GLU A 175 -10.36 2.01 -5.00
C GLU A 175 -10.88 1.74 -3.58
N SER A 176 -11.50 0.60 -3.42
CA SER A 176 -12.00 0.03 -2.18
C SER A 176 -11.82 -1.49 -2.26
N TYR A 177 -11.55 -2.15 -1.15
CA TYR A 177 -11.01 -3.52 -1.17
C TYR A 177 -11.87 -4.53 -0.41
N GLU A 178 -13.18 -4.27 -0.30
CA GLU A 178 -14.13 -5.17 0.35
C GLU A 178 -14.14 -6.55 -0.32
N ASP A 179 -14.06 -6.61 -1.65
CA ASP A 179 -14.04 -7.87 -2.40
C ASP A 179 -12.76 -8.68 -2.12
N GLN A 180 -11.60 -8.01 -2.02
CA GLN A 180 -10.34 -8.66 -1.68
C GLN A 180 -10.35 -9.15 -0.23
N LEU A 181 -10.88 -8.35 0.71
CA LEU A 181 -11.06 -8.75 2.11
C LEU A 181 -11.97 -9.97 2.25
N ALA A 182 -13.04 -10.04 1.47
CA ALA A 182 -13.96 -11.18 1.48
C ALA A 182 -13.34 -12.47 0.90
N ARG A 183 -12.40 -12.34 -0.04
CA ARG A 183 -11.76 -13.47 -0.74
C ARG A 183 -10.49 -13.99 -0.06
N VAL A 184 -9.74 -13.12 0.61
CA VAL A 184 -8.46 -13.47 1.21
C VAL A 184 -8.63 -14.51 2.31
N LYS A 185 -7.80 -15.57 2.28
CA LYS A 185 -7.78 -16.65 3.28
C LYS A 185 -6.49 -16.69 4.08
N THR A 186 -5.51 -15.93 3.66
CA THR A 186 -4.23 -15.75 4.36
C THR A 186 -4.46 -15.04 5.69
N PRO A 187 -3.88 -15.50 6.81
CA PRO A 187 -3.98 -14.84 8.11
C PRO A 187 -3.49 -13.39 8.06
N ILE A 188 -4.24 -12.46 8.66
CA ILE A 188 -3.94 -11.02 8.63
C ILE A 188 -3.77 -10.48 10.05
N SER A 189 -2.65 -9.78 10.28
CA SER A 189 -2.44 -8.94 11.45
C SER A 189 -2.50 -7.47 11.04
N LEU A 190 -3.45 -6.72 11.60
CA LEU A 190 -3.59 -5.28 11.42
C LEU A 190 -2.92 -4.57 12.60
N VAL A 191 -1.83 -3.84 12.35
CA VAL A 191 -1.12 -3.04 13.37
C VAL A 191 -1.39 -1.57 13.06
N TRP A 192 -2.14 -0.88 13.92
CA TRP A 192 -2.68 0.42 13.57
C TRP A 192 -2.32 1.50 14.57
N GLY A 193 -1.96 2.68 14.07
CA GLY A 193 -1.76 3.84 14.93
C GLY A 193 -3.09 4.34 15.50
N GLY A 194 -3.16 4.50 16.84
CA GLY A 194 -4.35 5.02 17.52
C GLY A 194 -4.69 6.45 17.11
N ASP A 195 -3.65 7.23 16.76
CA ASP A 195 -3.74 8.64 16.36
C ASP A 195 -3.60 8.81 14.81
N ASP A 196 -3.84 7.75 14.03
CA ASP A 196 -3.82 7.83 12.56
C ASP A 196 -4.99 8.69 12.06
N ALA A 197 -4.67 9.94 11.71
CA ALA A 197 -5.64 10.90 11.17
C ALA A 197 -5.89 10.72 9.65
N GLU A 198 -5.01 10.01 8.93
CA GLU A 198 -5.16 9.74 7.49
C GLU A 198 -6.07 8.53 7.26
N VAL A 199 -5.85 7.46 8.02
CA VAL A 199 -6.65 6.23 7.97
C VAL A 199 -7.08 5.85 9.38
N PRO A 200 -8.24 6.33 9.85
CA PRO A 200 -8.70 6.07 11.22
C PRO A 200 -8.83 4.59 11.55
N VAL A 201 -8.62 4.22 12.82
CA VAL A 201 -8.76 2.85 13.35
C VAL A 201 -10.11 2.20 12.97
N ALA A 202 -11.15 3.01 12.75
CA ALA A 202 -12.46 2.54 12.30
C ALA A 202 -12.39 1.76 10.96
N VAL A 203 -11.44 2.11 10.08
CA VAL A 203 -11.20 1.37 8.82
C VAL A 203 -10.69 -0.04 9.12
N ALA A 204 -9.73 -0.17 10.04
CA ALA A 204 -9.20 -1.48 10.43
C ALA A 204 -10.27 -2.35 11.11
N ARG A 205 -11.10 -1.76 11.98
CA ARG A 205 -12.21 -2.48 12.64
C ARG A 205 -13.21 -3.02 11.64
N ALA A 206 -13.65 -2.18 10.70
CA ALA A 206 -14.58 -2.61 9.65
C ALA A 206 -13.95 -3.67 8.71
N ALA A 207 -12.63 -3.60 8.47
CA ALA A 207 -11.93 -4.64 7.71
C ALA A 207 -11.92 -5.99 8.45
N VAL A 208 -11.72 -5.99 9.77
CA VAL A 208 -11.80 -7.20 10.62
C VAL A 208 -13.20 -7.82 10.52
N GLU A 209 -14.26 -7.01 10.63
CA GLU A 209 -15.64 -7.49 10.50
C GLU A 209 -15.87 -8.22 9.16
N ILE A 210 -15.44 -7.62 8.04
CA ILE A 210 -15.56 -8.27 6.73
C ILE A 210 -14.75 -9.57 6.66
N LEU A 211 -13.53 -9.59 7.17
CA LEU A 211 -12.68 -10.79 7.17
C LEU A 211 -13.32 -11.92 7.97
N GLU A 212 -13.80 -11.65 9.19
CA GLU A 212 -14.41 -12.63 10.08
C GLU A 212 -15.74 -13.16 9.50
N ASP A 213 -16.59 -12.28 8.93
CA ASP A 213 -17.84 -12.65 8.27
C ASP A 213 -17.64 -13.61 7.08
N HIS A 214 -16.46 -13.58 6.46
CA HIS A 214 -16.09 -14.47 5.34
C HIS A 214 -15.15 -15.61 5.74
N GLY A 215 -14.98 -15.84 7.05
CA GLY A 215 -14.19 -16.95 7.60
C GLY A 215 -12.66 -16.75 7.46
N GLY A 216 -12.20 -15.53 7.36
CA GLY A 216 -10.79 -15.15 7.43
C GLY A 216 -10.30 -15.04 8.88
N GLU A 217 -8.99 -15.17 9.08
CA GLU A 217 -8.35 -14.95 10.39
C GLU A 217 -7.76 -13.54 10.45
N ALA A 218 -8.24 -12.71 11.37
CA ALA A 218 -7.78 -11.34 11.55
C ALA A 218 -7.45 -11.03 13.02
N LYS A 219 -6.35 -10.30 13.24
CA LYS A 219 -5.96 -9.77 14.55
C LYS A 219 -5.73 -8.27 14.41
N LEU A 220 -6.41 -7.44 15.21
CA LEU A 220 -6.18 -6.00 15.26
C LEU A 220 -5.39 -5.62 16.53
N ILE A 221 -4.32 -4.87 16.32
CA ILE A 221 -3.47 -4.30 17.38
C ILE A 221 -3.47 -2.78 17.16
N VAL A 222 -4.02 -2.03 18.11
CA VAL A 222 -3.99 -0.57 18.09
C VAL A 222 -2.86 -0.09 19.00
N VAL A 223 -2.00 0.78 18.47
CA VAL A 223 -0.83 1.33 19.15
C VAL A 223 -1.14 2.79 19.52
N ASP A 224 -1.36 3.03 20.79
CA ASP A 224 -1.66 4.37 21.30
C ASP A 224 -0.50 5.34 21.03
N GLY A 225 -0.81 6.57 20.62
CA GLY A 225 0.18 7.61 20.32
C GLY A 225 0.91 7.44 18.98
N ALA A 226 0.72 6.32 18.26
CA ALA A 226 1.27 6.16 16.92
C ALA A 226 0.34 6.80 15.87
N GLY A 227 0.92 7.48 14.87
CA GLY A 227 0.21 8.07 13.74
C GLY A 227 0.16 7.14 12.53
N HIS A 228 -0.01 7.76 11.34
CA HIS A 228 -0.07 7.01 10.07
C HIS A 228 1.25 6.28 9.75
N HIS A 229 2.39 6.85 10.12
CA HIS A 229 3.71 6.29 9.80
C HIS A 229 4.17 5.24 10.82
N THR A 230 3.37 4.23 11.06
CA THR A 230 3.65 3.12 11.99
C THR A 230 5.00 2.43 11.78
N PRO A 231 5.58 2.26 10.55
CA PRO A 231 6.95 1.75 10.38
C PRO A 231 8.02 2.58 11.11
N ARG A 232 7.71 3.82 11.48
CA ARG A 232 8.56 4.69 12.29
C ARG A 232 8.05 4.83 13.72
N ASP A 233 6.72 4.93 13.89
CA ASP A 233 6.10 5.33 15.15
C ASP A 233 5.76 4.13 16.05
N ALA A 234 5.70 2.90 15.50
CA ALA A 234 5.34 1.66 16.19
C ALA A 234 6.30 0.49 15.86
N VAL A 235 7.61 0.77 15.82
CA VAL A 235 8.65 -0.19 15.40
C VAL A 235 8.63 -1.45 16.28
N SER A 236 8.55 -1.31 17.60
CA SER A 236 8.58 -2.44 18.55
C SER A 236 7.38 -3.38 18.35
N GLU A 237 6.19 -2.83 18.19
CA GLU A 237 4.97 -3.58 17.99
C GLU A 237 4.98 -4.32 16.64
N LEU A 238 5.41 -3.64 15.57
CA LEU A 238 5.56 -4.27 14.26
C LEU A 238 6.57 -5.41 14.31
N ARG A 239 7.75 -5.20 14.90
CA ARG A 239 8.79 -6.23 15.05
C ARG A 239 8.29 -7.45 15.83
N LYS A 240 7.52 -7.22 16.90
CA LYS A 240 6.90 -8.30 17.68
C LYS A 240 5.95 -9.14 16.82
N VAL A 241 5.03 -8.48 16.11
CA VAL A 241 4.04 -9.16 15.26
C VAL A 241 4.70 -9.91 14.12
N ILE A 242 5.71 -9.32 13.47
CA ILE A 242 6.49 -9.95 12.42
C ILE A 242 7.23 -11.18 12.96
N GLY A 243 7.90 -11.07 14.11
CA GLY A 243 8.61 -12.19 14.73
C GLY A 243 7.69 -13.35 15.09
N GLU A 244 6.48 -13.07 15.60
CA GLU A 244 5.46 -14.08 15.88
C GLU A 244 4.97 -14.77 14.59
N ALA A 245 4.85 -14.02 13.48
CA ALA A 245 4.35 -14.53 12.21
C ALA A 245 5.39 -15.37 11.44
N VAL A 246 6.65 -14.96 11.43
CA VAL A 246 7.74 -15.68 10.73
C VAL A 246 8.14 -16.98 11.46
N SER A 247 7.88 -17.07 12.77
CA SER A 247 8.22 -18.25 13.59
C SER A 247 7.18 -19.40 13.48
N ARG A 248 6.09 -19.20 12.74
CA ARG A 248 5.03 -20.22 12.51
C ARG A 248 5.35 -21.06 11.29
#